data_f29610547217e2986cf9e9c9b9a066d5
#
_entry.id   f29610547217e2986cf9e9c9b9a066d5
#
_cell.length_a   1.000
_cell.length_b   1.000
_cell.length_c   1.000
_cell.angle_alpha   90.00
_cell.angle_beta   90.00
_cell.angle_gamma   90.00
#
_symmetry.space_group_name_H-M   'P 1'
#
loop_
_entity.id
_entity.type
_entity.pdbx_description
1 polymer ?
#
loop_
_entity_poly.entity_id
_entity_poly.type
_entity_poly.pdbx_seq_one_letter_code
_entity_poly.pdbx_strand_id
1 'polypeptide(L)'
;MSKVFQMIGGSGGGIKLASIEITTPPTKTAYKAGEPFSMAGMVVKATYSNGATLIATGVSVEPSGGLEAGRTSVTIRYTEGGVSCTATQAITVTKTNVTVPSQSGSLTYSGGSQSPAWYNYDTTKMTLGGTTSGTNAGNYSAKFTLKDTALYQWADGSTAPKTVSWKIGKADGSLTLSKTSIKLEDGKLTDSFTVTRLGTGTITAVSNRPDIASVSISGNIVTVHSVDENSGTVTITVSVTSDTNYNAPASKTCTVSCVFVTIFGVCWTYSNSSPALSRLTPSNDPNGYVNAAVSSEPSAAIGTGAGSSPFDAFMPWQGMEEYNIINGAVSCKKGQSGFSRTSYDTMVFIPEFYYKIVYNSSQSKIYYYVANAPFTGFSKHPGSGRYVGRYNTIASYYSKSGANPLTNITRATARTNSRNKGSKWQQYDYASWCAVWLLYLVEYANWDSQSKIGNGIVGVSSVSKTGTTDSMTYHTGTAASSRTSAGGVQYRGIENPWGNVYDWLDGINFNNRAAYICTDPSKYADDTSTNYTSAGLSLPSSDGYIKTLGNCTALPWAFIPTGTGGSQTTYVPDYVSSDTGWRLPAVGGFFNSSAAFCGLFFFYGYFVSSIAGSLFGARLLYVP
;
A
#
# COMPACT_ATOMS: atom_id res chain seq x y z
N MET A 1 82.02 54.47 -35.77
CA MET A 1 83.18 55.23 -36.23
C MET A 1 83.93 54.43 -37.25
N SER A 2 83.89 54.95 -38.53
CA SER A 2 84.65 54.41 -39.62
C SER A 2 86.08 54.96 -39.52
N LYS A 3 87.11 54.12 -39.60
CA LYS A 3 88.45 54.47 -40.01
C LYS A 3 89.05 53.23 -40.67
N VAL A 4 89.03 53.23 -41.95
CA VAL A 4 90.15 53.52 -42.82
C VAL A 4 91.44 52.80 -42.42
N PHE A 5 91.83 51.83 -43.16
CA PHE A 5 93.20 51.50 -43.43
C PHE A 5 93.38 51.38 -44.92
N GLN A 6 93.93 52.53 -45.45
CA GLN A 6 94.57 52.52 -46.74
C GLN A 6 96.06 52.40 -46.48
N MET A 7 96.70 51.40 -47.06
CA MET A 7 98.12 51.43 -47.44
C MET A 7 98.57 50.10 -47.98
N ILE A 8 99.10 50.09 -48.93
CA ILE A 8 100.26 50.23 -49.78
C ILE A 8 100.37 49.01 -50.67
N GLY A 9 100.61 49.26 -51.96
CA GLY A 9 100.72 48.28 -53.00
C GLY A 9 101.81 47.24 -52.82
N GLY A 10 101.42 46.06 -53.15
CA GLY A 10 102.19 44.86 -53.28
C GLY A 10 101.27 43.79 -53.84
N SER A 11 101.58 43.38 -55.05
CA SER A 11 100.89 42.32 -55.74
C SER A 11 100.74 41.09 -54.87
N GLY A 12 99.60 40.73 -54.45
CA GLY A 12 99.35 39.47 -53.71
C GLY A 12 97.91 39.44 -53.21
N GLY A 13 97.22 38.50 -53.45
CA GLY A 13 95.81 38.25 -53.21
C GLY A 13 95.27 38.94 -51.94
N GLY A 14 94.24 39.74 -52.11
CA GLY A 14 93.53 40.42 -51.00
C GLY A 14 93.08 39.41 -49.93
N ILE A 15 93.08 39.87 -48.66
CA ILE A 15 92.59 39.14 -47.53
C ILE A 15 91.12 38.75 -47.77
N LYS A 16 90.86 37.43 -47.82
CA LYS A 16 89.51 36.91 -48.10
C LYS A 16 88.97 36.24 -46.86
N LEU A 17 87.64 36.22 -46.70
CA LEU A 17 86.94 35.42 -45.71
C LEU A 17 87.30 33.97 -45.95
N ALA A 18 87.75 33.25 -44.89
CA ALA A 18 88.18 31.86 -44.95
C ALA A 18 87.16 30.91 -44.27
N SER A 19 86.66 31.29 -43.13
CA SER A 19 85.66 30.51 -42.37
C SER A 19 84.87 31.31 -41.39
N ILE A 20 83.74 30.81 -40.97
CA ILE A 20 83.04 31.37 -39.80
C ILE A 20 82.81 30.25 -38.77
N GLU A 21 82.76 30.66 -37.49
CA GLU A 21 82.51 29.77 -36.32
C GLU A 21 81.52 30.47 -35.40
N ILE A 22 80.53 29.65 -34.90
CA ILE A 22 79.63 30.16 -33.85
C ILE A 22 80.34 29.98 -32.50
N THR A 23 80.80 31.02 -31.91
CA THR A 23 81.55 31.02 -30.65
C THR A 23 80.62 31.09 -29.45
N THR A 24 79.47 31.65 -29.62
CA THR A 24 78.40 31.63 -28.60
C THR A 24 77.11 31.25 -29.29
N PRO A 25 76.46 30.15 -28.89
CA PRO A 25 75.16 29.75 -29.49
C PRO A 25 74.08 30.76 -29.13
N PRO A 26 72.95 30.80 -29.88
CA PRO A 26 71.80 31.62 -29.50
C PRO A 26 71.18 31.20 -28.19
N THR A 27 70.54 32.13 -27.51
CA THR A 27 69.87 31.89 -26.21
C THR A 27 68.66 30.92 -26.36
N LYS A 28 68.10 30.80 -27.57
CA LYS A 28 67.01 29.86 -27.85
C LYS A 28 67.49 28.83 -28.90
N THR A 29 67.42 27.56 -28.53
CA THR A 29 67.76 26.43 -29.42
C THR A 29 66.63 25.46 -29.61
N ALA A 30 65.51 25.56 -28.81
CA ALA A 30 64.29 24.76 -28.93
C ALA A 30 63.13 25.64 -29.44
N TYR A 31 62.50 25.21 -30.51
CA TYR A 31 61.47 25.93 -31.24
C TYR A 31 60.21 25.08 -31.42
N LYS A 32 59.09 25.76 -31.61
CA LYS A 32 57.89 25.14 -32.18
C LYS A 32 57.91 25.34 -33.71
N ALA A 33 57.32 24.35 -34.41
CA ALA A 33 57.14 24.46 -35.85
C ALA A 33 56.42 25.76 -36.23
N GLY A 34 56.90 26.44 -37.29
CA GLY A 34 56.41 27.73 -37.72
C GLY A 34 57.08 28.92 -37.04
N GLU A 35 57.81 28.76 -35.93
CA GLU A 35 58.58 29.84 -35.32
C GLU A 35 59.83 30.16 -36.16
N PRO A 36 60.14 31.47 -36.36
CA PRO A 36 61.40 31.85 -37.01
C PRO A 36 62.58 31.61 -36.05
N PHE A 37 63.77 31.32 -36.63
CA PHE A 37 65.00 31.24 -35.86
C PHE A 37 65.40 32.60 -35.29
N SER A 38 65.79 32.60 -34.02
CA SER A 38 66.24 33.78 -33.30
C SER A 38 67.77 33.74 -33.13
N MET A 39 68.45 34.76 -33.66
CA MET A 39 69.89 34.90 -33.46
C MET A 39 70.27 35.66 -32.17
N ALA A 40 69.31 35.96 -31.30
CA ALA A 40 69.56 36.67 -30.04
C ALA A 40 70.61 35.97 -29.18
N GLY A 41 71.64 36.70 -28.79
CA GLY A 41 72.77 36.16 -27.96
C GLY A 41 73.80 35.35 -28.75
N MET A 42 73.60 35.10 -30.07
CA MET A 42 74.58 34.37 -30.88
C MET A 42 75.76 35.32 -31.29
N VAL A 43 76.97 34.77 -31.19
CA VAL A 43 78.17 35.45 -31.65
C VAL A 43 78.84 34.53 -32.69
N VAL A 44 79.04 35.15 -33.86
CA VAL A 44 79.74 34.47 -34.98
C VAL A 44 81.09 35.19 -35.22
N LYS A 45 82.14 34.38 -35.22
CA LYS A 45 83.52 34.86 -35.47
C LYS A 45 83.88 34.47 -36.89
N ALA A 46 84.28 35.49 -37.68
CA ALA A 46 84.82 35.30 -38.97
C ALA A 46 86.36 35.22 -38.89
N THR A 47 86.94 34.24 -39.63
CA THR A 47 88.39 34.07 -39.79
C THR A 47 88.77 34.33 -41.25
N TYR A 48 89.80 35.05 -41.46
CA TYR A 48 90.28 35.48 -42.77
C TYR A 48 91.53 34.68 -43.19
N SER A 49 91.91 34.73 -44.47
CA SER A 49 93.02 33.99 -45.03
C SER A 49 94.38 34.30 -44.42
N ASN A 50 94.51 35.40 -43.72
CA ASN A 50 95.71 35.83 -42.99
C ASN A 50 95.69 35.44 -41.48
N GLY A 51 94.69 34.67 -41.03
CA GLY A 51 94.53 34.30 -39.64
C GLY A 51 93.84 35.30 -38.73
N ALA A 52 93.56 36.53 -39.23
CA ALA A 52 92.84 37.56 -38.47
C ALA A 52 91.41 37.10 -38.21
N THR A 53 90.84 37.52 -37.07
CA THR A 53 89.45 37.17 -36.70
C THR A 53 88.68 38.47 -36.37
N LEU A 54 87.37 38.42 -36.69
CA LEU A 54 86.45 39.55 -36.38
C LEU A 54 85.08 38.99 -35.99
N ILE A 55 84.30 39.69 -35.20
CA ILE A 55 82.89 39.34 -35.01
C ILE A 55 82.11 39.67 -36.25
N ALA A 56 81.48 38.68 -36.88
CA ALA A 56 80.69 38.89 -38.07
C ALA A 56 79.37 39.53 -37.73
N THR A 57 79.12 40.74 -38.37
CA THR A 57 77.81 41.42 -38.29
C THR A 57 77.10 41.30 -39.62
N GLY A 58 75.76 41.21 -39.61
CA GLY A 58 74.94 41.04 -40.84
C GLY A 58 74.93 39.62 -41.34
N VAL A 59 75.11 38.63 -40.46
CA VAL A 59 74.92 37.20 -40.82
C VAL A 59 73.44 36.93 -41.17
N SER A 60 73.22 36.06 -42.09
CA SER A 60 71.90 35.55 -42.47
C SER A 60 71.71 34.08 -41.99
N VAL A 61 70.49 33.69 -41.87
CA VAL A 61 70.12 32.33 -41.48
C VAL A 61 69.28 31.65 -42.56
N GLU A 62 69.52 30.40 -42.78
CA GLU A 62 68.76 29.62 -43.71
C GLU A 62 68.20 28.34 -42.98
N PRO A 63 66.87 28.15 -43.02
CA PRO A 63 65.84 29.01 -43.68
C PRO A 63 65.61 30.34 -42.97
N SER A 64 65.21 31.36 -43.67
CA SER A 64 64.90 32.72 -43.13
C SER A 64 63.47 32.83 -42.59
N GLY A 65 62.62 31.82 -42.82
CA GLY A 65 61.22 31.80 -42.39
C GLY A 65 60.95 30.86 -41.18
N GLY A 66 59.69 30.48 -41.00
CA GLY A 66 59.30 29.56 -39.95
C GLY A 66 60.00 28.18 -40.10
N LEU A 67 60.45 27.63 -38.98
CA LEU A 67 61.17 26.37 -38.91
C LEU A 67 60.21 25.20 -39.04
N GLU A 68 60.56 24.21 -39.85
CA GLU A 68 59.78 22.96 -39.99
C GLU A 68 60.03 21.99 -38.85
N ALA A 69 58.98 21.27 -38.42
CA ALA A 69 59.11 20.22 -37.39
C ALA A 69 60.12 19.16 -37.77
N GLY A 70 60.90 18.70 -36.80
CA GLY A 70 61.96 17.69 -37.00
C GLY A 70 63.29 18.28 -37.52
N ARG A 71 63.37 19.54 -37.82
CA ARG A 71 64.63 20.17 -38.20
C ARG A 71 65.58 20.18 -37.01
N THR A 72 66.83 19.75 -37.29
CA THR A 72 67.87 19.57 -36.26
C THR A 72 68.93 20.66 -36.32
N SER A 73 68.96 21.50 -37.39
CA SER A 73 69.93 22.59 -37.52
C SER A 73 69.45 23.67 -38.46
N VAL A 74 70.05 24.86 -38.32
CA VAL A 74 69.99 25.97 -39.30
C VAL A 74 71.39 26.32 -39.75
N THR A 75 71.48 26.81 -40.97
CA THR A 75 72.75 27.25 -41.56
C THR A 75 72.87 28.77 -41.37
N ILE A 76 73.95 29.22 -40.72
CA ILE A 76 74.33 30.61 -40.57
C ILE A 76 75.27 30.94 -41.68
N ARG A 77 75.00 31.95 -42.44
CA ARG A 77 75.81 32.41 -43.57
C ARG A 77 76.33 33.85 -43.35
N TYR A 78 77.60 34.02 -43.58
CA TYR A 78 78.21 35.35 -43.66
C TYR A 78 78.87 35.48 -44.99
N THR A 79 78.67 36.66 -45.63
CA THR A 79 79.22 36.91 -46.95
C THR A 79 79.96 38.26 -46.90
N GLU A 80 81.22 38.26 -47.32
CA GLU A 80 82.05 39.50 -47.40
C GLU A 80 83.01 39.34 -48.60
N GLY A 81 83.14 40.48 -49.37
CA GLY A 81 84.01 40.51 -50.55
C GLY A 81 83.70 39.47 -51.62
N GLY A 82 82.42 39.05 -51.76
CA GLY A 82 81.97 38.05 -52.69
C GLY A 82 82.25 36.59 -52.25
N VAL A 83 82.85 36.38 -51.06
CA VAL A 83 83.05 35.02 -50.48
C VAL A 83 82.01 34.79 -49.40
N SER A 84 81.35 33.62 -49.49
CA SER A 84 80.37 33.18 -48.48
C SER A 84 80.93 31.98 -47.70
N CYS A 85 80.85 32.05 -46.38
CA CYS A 85 81.12 30.95 -45.47
C CYS A 85 79.88 30.61 -44.65
N THR A 86 79.76 29.36 -44.27
CA THR A 86 78.60 28.83 -43.46
C THR A 86 79.05 28.13 -42.20
N ALA A 87 78.23 28.22 -41.17
CA ALA A 87 78.34 27.43 -39.95
C ALA A 87 76.94 26.86 -39.57
N THR A 88 76.94 25.76 -38.93
CA THR A 88 75.66 25.08 -38.56
C THR A 88 75.37 25.30 -37.10
N GLN A 89 74.18 25.74 -36.77
CA GLN A 89 73.65 25.82 -35.42
C GLN A 89 72.66 24.69 -35.19
N ALA A 90 72.94 23.81 -34.23
CA ALA A 90 72.03 22.76 -33.80
C ALA A 90 70.81 23.35 -33.10
N ILE A 91 69.64 22.90 -33.46
CA ILE A 91 68.35 23.27 -32.88
C ILE A 91 67.43 22.06 -32.75
N THR A 92 66.37 22.20 -32.00
CA THR A 92 65.29 21.20 -31.94
C THR A 92 63.96 21.89 -32.29
N VAL A 93 63.24 21.34 -33.25
CA VAL A 93 61.93 21.88 -33.66
C VAL A 93 60.86 20.82 -33.48
N THR A 94 59.89 21.08 -32.63
CA THR A 94 58.78 20.18 -32.32
C THR A 94 57.45 20.78 -32.72
N LYS A 95 56.48 19.93 -33.10
CA LYS A 95 55.09 20.40 -33.33
C LYS A 95 54.49 20.88 -32.02
N THR A 96 53.52 21.80 -32.11
CA THR A 96 52.73 22.19 -30.97
C THR A 96 51.68 21.13 -30.65
N ASN A 97 51.70 20.62 -29.43
CA ASN A 97 50.68 19.68 -28.96
C ASN A 97 49.34 20.39 -28.77
N VAL A 98 48.30 19.75 -29.30
CA VAL A 98 46.90 20.18 -29.17
C VAL A 98 46.12 19.09 -28.42
N THR A 99 45.40 19.51 -27.41
CA THR A 99 44.53 18.61 -26.63
C THR A 99 43.29 18.27 -27.45
N VAL A 100 42.92 17.01 -27.47
CA VAL A 100 41.67 16.54 -28.09
C VAL A 100 40.49 17.14 -27.34
N PRO A 101 39.53 17.81 -28.02
CA PRO A 101 38.35 18.36 -27.36
C PRO A 101 37.49 17.31 -26.69
N SER A 102 36.75 17.73 -25.68
CA SER A 102 35.74 16.89 -24.99
C SER A 102 34.45 17.68 -24.79
N GLN A 103 33.31 16.99 -24.70
CA GLN A 103 32.02 17.66 -24.44
C GLN A 103 32.08 18.43 -23.14
N SER A 104 31.66 19.70 -23.19
CA SER A 104 31.51 20.58 -22.02
C SER A 104 30.05 20.59 -21.58
N GLY A 105 29.82 20.23 -20.30
CA GLY A 105 28.49 20.13 -19.74
C GLY A 105 27.66 18.92 -20.21
N SER A 106 26.48 18.76 -19.65
CA SER A 106 25.51 17.73 -20.03
C SER A 106 24.37 18.33 -20.85
N LEU A 107 23.92 17.61 -21.85
CA LEU A 107 22.72 17.93 -22.61
C LEU A 107 21.61 16.95 -22.19
N THR A 108 20.40 17.46 -22.04
CA THR A 108 19.18 16.66 -21.77
C THR A 108 18.19 16.93 -22.89
N TYR A 109 17.48 15.89 -23.31
CA TYR A 109 16.47 16.00 -24.37
C TYR A 109 15.49 17.14 -24.12
N SER A 110 15.31 18.00 -25.14
CA SER A 110 14.45 19.19 -25.07
C SER A 110 13.40 19.27 -26.19
N GLY A 111 13.39 18.28 -27.09
CA GLY A 111 12.53 18.25 -28.28
C GLY A 111 13.12 18.98 -29.48
N GLY A 112 14.11 19.88 -29.29
CA GLY A 112 14.80 20.61 -30.34
C GLY A 112 16.19 20.06 -30.65
N SER A 113 16.79 20.53 -31.78
CA SER A 113 18.18 20.22 -32.12
C SER A 113 19.13 20.88 -31.13
N GLN A 114 20.08 20.14 -30.60
CA GLN A 114 21.10 20.60 -29.64
C GLN A 114 22.49 20.29 -30.16
N SER A 115 23.45 21.15 -29.85
CA SER A 115 24.88 20.99 -30.16
C SER A 115 25.66 21.08 -28.86
N PRO A 116 26.67 20.22 -28.64
CA PRO A 116 27.50 20.31 -27.46
C PRO A 116 28.46 21.51 -27.53
N ALA A 117 28.71 22.12 -26.40
CA ALA A 117 29.91 22.96 -26.24
C ALA A 117 31.12 22.03 -26.02
N TRP A 118 32.31 22.55 -26.35
CA TRP A 118 33.53 21.76 -26.30
C TRP A 118 34.60 22.42 -25.44
N TYR A 119 35.18 21.68 -24.52
CA TYR A 119 36.43 22.06 -23.88
C TYR A 119 37.59 21.87 -24.88
N ASN A 120 38.60 22.76 -24.84
CA ASN A 120 39.83 22.74 -25.65
C ASN A 120 39.59 22.82 -27.16
N TYR A 121 38.42 23.29 -27.62
CA TYR A 121 38.17 23.50 -29.03
C TYR A 121 38.67 24.91 -29.45
N ASP A 122 39.75 24.90 -30.19
CA ASP A 122 40.39 26.11 -30.75
C ASP A 122 40.20 26.14 -32.27
N THR A 123 39.34 27.03 -32.72
CA THR A 123 39.02 27.18 -34.16
C THR A 123 40.20 27.65 -35.00
N THR A 124 41.27 28.18 -34.40
CA THR A 124 42.49 28.55 -35.12
C THR A 124 43.35 27.34 -35.49
N LYS A 125 43.30 26.27 -34.67
CA LYS A 125 44.15 25.09 -34.78
C LYS A 125 43.45 23.88 -35.38
N MET A 126 42.10 23.79 -35.27
CA MET A 126 41.35 22.64 -35.72
C MET A 126 39.98 23.01 -36.31
N THR A 127 39.41 22.04 -37.05
CA THR A 127 38.02 22.09 -37.56
C THR A 127 37.17 21.03 -36.89
N LEU A 128 35.88 21.35 -36.74
CA LEU A 128 34.84 20.44 -36.22
C LEU A 128 34.00 19.94 -37.40
N GLY A 129 33.77 18.62 -37.43
CA GLY A 129 32.91 17.93 -38.37
C GLY A 129 32.26 16.69 -37.74
N GLY A 130 31.77 15.78 -38.55
CA GLY A 130 30.99 14.62 -38.09
C GLY A 130 29.58 15.01 -37.68
N THR A 131 29.01 14.35 -36.69
CA THR A 131 27.67 14.72 -36.16
C THR A 131 27.85 15.79 -35.09
N THR A 132 27.58 17.03 -35.45
CA THR A 132 27.78 18.21 -34.58
C THR A 132 26.50 18.65 -33.85
N SER A 133 25.35 18.08 -34.20
CA SER A 133 24.07 18.34 -33.56
C SER A 133 23.23 17.08 -33.53
N GLY A 134 22.27 17.01 -32.59
CA GLY A 134 21.31 15.92 -32.46
C GLY A 134 20.01 16.39 -31.83
N THR A 135 18.91 15.70 -32.09
CA THR A 135 17.59 16.01 -31.53
C THR A 135 17.19 15.02 -30.45
N ASN A 136 17.42 13.73 -30.67
CA ASN A 136 17.00 12.69 -29.74
C ASN A 136 18.06 12.41 -28.66
N ALA A 137 17.64 11.86 -27.54
CA ALA A 137 18.60 11.33 -26.57
C ALA A 137 19.37 10.15 -27.18
N GLY A 138 20.68 10.16 -26.97
CA GLY A 138 21.55 9.16 -27.58
C GLY A 138 23.01 9.58 -27.57
N ASN A 139 23.86 8.72 -28.12
CA ASN A 139 25.28 8.98 -28.31
C ASN A 139 25.53 9.40 -29.76
N TYR A 140 26.39 10.36 -29.92
CA TYR A 140 26.79 10.96 -31.20
C TYR A 140 28.31 11.03 -31.30
N SER A 141 28.83 11.28 -32.49
CA SER A 141 30.26 11.34 -32.72
C SER A 141 30.64 12.57 -33.53
N ALA A 142 31.42 13.45 -32.94
CA ALA A 142 32.07 14.56 -33.60
C ALA A 142 33.47 14.20 -34.08
N LYS A 143 33.96 14.86 -35.11
CA LYS A 143 35.28 14.62 -35.68
C LYS A 143 36.10 15.92 -35.67
N PHE A 144 37.24 15.89 -35.02
CA PHE A 144 38.17 17.01 -34.96
C PHE A 144 39.36 16.74 -35.89
N THR A 145 39.66 17.73 -36.72
CA THR A 145 40.80 17.64 -37.69
C THR A 145 41.69 18.83 -37.49
N LEU A 146 42.99 18.58 -37.33
CA LEU A 146 43.98 19.68 -37.25
C LEU A 146 44.04 20.42 -38.60
N LYS A 147 44.05 21.77 -38.56
CA LYS A 147 44.10 22.62 -39.76
C LYS A 147 45.47 22.55 -40.47
N ASP A 148 46.51 22.41 -39.70
CA ASP A 148 47.86 22.35 -40.19
C ASP A 148 48.64 21.27 -39.43
N THR A 149 48.86 20.12 -40.08
CA THR A 149 49.59 18.99 -39.49
C THR A 149 51.10 19.17 -39.55
N ALA A 150 51.60 20.20 -40.23
CA ALA A 150 53.03 20.57 -40.19
C ALA A 150 53.34 21.29 -38.88
N LEU A 151 52.43 22.12 -38.39
CA LEU A 151 52.60 22.93 -37.17
C LEU A 151 52.09 22.23 -35.89
N TYR A 152 51.03 21.46 -36.03
CA TYR A 152 50.29 20.89 -34.88
C TYR A 152 50.28 19.36 -34.89
N GLN A 153 50.22 18.79 -33.73
CA GLN A 153 49.92 17.38 -33.47
C GLN A 153 49.05 17.22 -32.24
N TRP A 154 48.33 16.12 -32.15
CA TRP A 154 47.61 15.80 -30.90
C TRP A 154 48.61 15.50 -29.80
N ALA A 155 48.16 15.58 -28.53
CA ALA A 155 49.02 15.34 -27.36
C ALA A 155 49.68 13.94 -27.37
N ASP A 156 49.10 12.97 -28.06
CA ASP A 156 49.65 11.60 -28.26
C ASP A 156 50.66 11.51 -29.43
N GLY A 157 51.00 12.62 -30.05
CA GLY A 157 51.93 12.69 -31.16
C GLY A 157 51.32 12.42 -32.54
N SER A 158 50.06 11.94 -32.61
CA SER A 158 49.40 11.67 -33.88
C SER A 158 48.89 12.92 -34.57
N THR A 159 48.64 12.88 -35.89
CA THR A 159 48.07 13.96 -36.69
C THR A 159 46.74 13.58 -37.35
N ALA A 160 46.35 12.30 -37.27
CA ALA A 160 45.09 11.83 -37.82
C ALA A 160 43.87 12.46 -37.11
N PRO A 161 42.74 12.68 -37.82
CA PRO A 161 41.54 13.19 -37.20
C PRO A 161 41.07 12.35 -36.01
N LYS A 162 40.61 12.98 -34.95
CA LYS A 162 40.08 12.34 -33.73
C LYS A 162 38.55 12.35 -33.74
N THR A 163 37.97 11.17 -33.47
CA THR A 163 36.55 11.03 -33.24
C THR A 163 36.28 11.12 -31.74
N VAL A 164 35.35 11.99 -31.33
CA VAL A 164 35.00 12.26 -29.94
C VAL A 164 33.50 12.00 -29.77
N SER A 165 33.16 11.14 -28.84
CA SER A 165 31.76 10.86 -28.51
C SER A 165 31.19 11.99 -27.66
N TRP A 166 29.94 12.31 -27.92
CA TRP A 166 29.14 13.22 -27.12
C TRP A 166 27.71 12.68 -26.99
N LYS A 167 26.92 13.14 -26.00
CA LYS A 167 25.59 12.59 -25.76
C LYS A 167 24.58 13.64 -25.38
N ILE A 168 23.31 13.34 -25.71
CA ILE A 168 22.11 13.94 -25.12
C ILE A 168 21.50 12.90 -24.20
N GLY A 169 21.34 13.21 -22.92
CA GLY A 169 20.65 12.37 -21.94
C GLY A 169 19.13 12.39 -22.13
N LYS A 170 18.44 11.38 -21.62
CA LYS A 170 16.97 11.37 -21.58
C LYS A 170 16.45 12.43 -20.63
N ALA A 171 15.32 13.04 -20.95
CA ALA A 171 14.53 13.88 -20.04
C ALA A 171 13.70 13.01 -19.09
N ASP A 172 13.22 13.59 -18.00
CA ASP A 172 12.31 12.91 -17.09
C ASP A 172 10.94 12.75 -17.74
N GLY A 173 10.40 11.54 -17.64
CA GLY A 173 9.05 11.23 -18.07
C GLY A 173 8.01 11.76 -17.09
N SER A 174 6.77 11.90 -17.54
CA SER A 174 5.63 12.23 -16.68
C SER A 174 4.49 11.23 -16.90
N LEU A 175 3.69 11.02 -15.84
CA LEU A 175 2.52 10.17 -15.83
C LEU A 175 1.43 10.81 -14.97
N THR A 176 0.24 10.99 -15.55
CA THR A 176 -0.96 11.41 -14.84
C THR A 176 -2.16 10.56 -15.24
N LEU A 177 -3.10 10.39 -14.32
CA LEU A 177 -4.35 9.68 -14.52
C LEU A 177 -5.51 10.67 -14.45
N SER A 178 -6.51 10.53 -15.33
CA SER A 178 -7.71 11.39 -15.31
C SER A 178 -8.63 11.11 -14.12
N LYS A 179 -8.51 9.92 -13.50
CA LYS A 179 -9.19 9.55 -12.27
C LYS A 179 -8.21 8.83 -11.33
N THR A 180 -8.28 9.13 -10.05
CA THR A 180 -7.54 8.45 -8.98
C THR A 180 -8.42 7.54 -8.14
N SER A 181 -9.75 7.57 -8.37
CA SER A 181 -10.73 6.68 -7.75
C SER A 181 -11.85 6.35 -8.75
N ILE A 182 -12.38 5.13 -8.62
CA ILE A 182 -13.52 4.60 -9.40
C ILE A 182 -14.43 3.87 -8.44
N LYS A 183 -15.76 3.94 -8.68
CA LYS A 183 -16.75 3.10 -8.03
C LYS A 183 -17.43 2.22 -9.09
N LEU A 184 -17.43 0.89 -8.85
CA LEU A 184 -18.22 -0.09 -9.56
C LEU A 184 -19.31 -0.60 -8.63
N GLU A 185 -20.53 -0.73 -9.14
CA GLU A 185 -21.73 -1.08 -8.38
C GLU A 185 -22.78 -1.67 -9.32
N ASP A 186 -23.90 -2.12 -8.78
CA ASP A 186 -25.03 -2.64 -9.55
C ASP A 186 -25.41 -1.66 -10.67
N GLY A 187 -25.52 -2.18 -11.89
CA GLY A 187 -25.77 -1.40 -13.10
C GLY A 187 -24.57 -0.63 -13.64
N LYS A 188 -23.41 -0.65 -12.97
CA LYS A 188 -22.16 -0.04 -13.43
C LYS A 188 -20.98 -0.99 -13.22
N LEU A 189 -20.87 -1.99 -14.08
CA LEU A 189 -19.86 -3.06 -13.99
C LEU A 189 -18.50 -2.66 -14.55
N THR A 190 -18.42 -1.52 -15.25
CA THR A 190 -17.17 -1.03 -15.85
C THR A 190 -17.05 0.48 -15.71
N ASP A 191 -15.81 0.98 -15.63
CA ASP A 191 -15.48 2.39 -15.75
C ASP A 191 -14.06 2.53 -16.32
N SER A 192 -13.70 3.70 -16.83
CA SER A 192 -12.41 3.93 -17.45
C SER A 192 -11.79 5.25 -17.05
N PHE A 193 -10.47 5.32 -17.22
CA PHE A 193 -9.69 6.55 -17.07
C PHE A 193 -8.62 6.65 -18.15
N THR A 194 -8.24 7.89 -18.46
CA THR A 194 -7.19 8.18 -19.45
C THR A 194 -5.85 8.34 -18.76
N VAL A 195 -4.82 7.78 -19.37
CA VAL A 195 -3.42 7.92 -18.99
C VAL A 195 -2.79 8.99 -19.88
N THR A 196 -2.26 10.05 -19.29
CA THR A 196 -1.48 11.06 -19.99
C THR A 196 -0.01 10.90 -19.62
N ARG A 197 0.87 10.83 -20.65
CA ARG A 197 2.31 10.67 -20.47
C ARG A 197 3.10 11.53 -21.44
N LEU A 198 4.34 11.84 -21.09
CA LEU A 198 5.34 12.31 -22.04
C LEU A 198 5.99 11.10 -22.73
N GLY A 199 6.21 11.22 -24.03
CA GLY A 199 6.83 10.17 -24.83
C GLY A 199 5.90 9.05 -25.28
N THR A 200 6.50 7.97 -25.74
CA THR A 200 5.84 6.83 -26.39
C THR A 200 6.00 5.51 -25.62
N GLY A 201 6.53 5.57 -24.40
CA GLY A 201 6.73 4.40 -23.55
C GLY A 201 5.45 3.58 -23.38
N THR A 202 5.55 2.27 -23.25
CA THR A 202 4.40 1.37 -23.13
C THR A 202 3.70 1.55 -21.80
N ILE A 203 2.37 1.69 -21.82
CA ILE A 203 1.53 1.72 -20.63
C ILE A 203 1.25 0.28 -20.18
N THR A 204 1.38 0.04 -18.88
CA THR A 204 0.92 -1.17 -18.21
C THR A 204 0.01 -0.80 -17.04
N ALA A 205 -1.02 -1.60 -16.80
CA ALA A 205 -1.91 -1.46 -15.64
C ALA A 205 -2.12 -2.83 -15.00
N VAL A 206 -2.00 -2.90 -13.67
CA VAL A 206 -2.10 -4.16 -12.91
C VAL A 206 -3.04 -3.96 -11.73
N SER A 207 -3.98 -4.88 -11.58
CA SER A 207 -4.86 -4.98 -10.40
C SER A 207 -4.15 -5.79 -9.31
N ASN A 208 -4.20 -5.32 -8.06
CA ASN A 208 -3.72 -6.09 -6.90
C ASN A 208 -4.72 -7.17 -6.45
N ARG A 209 -5.98 -7.12 -6.94
CA ARG A 209 -7.06 -8.09 -6.68
C ARG A 209 -7.81 -8.37 -8.00
N PRO A 210 -7.21 -9.16 -8.91
CA PRO A 210 -7.82 -9.47 -10.19
C PRO A 210 -9.07 -10.36 -10.07
N ASP A 211 -9.29 -10.97 -8.91
CA ASP A 211 -10.50 -11.69 -8.51
C ASP A 211 -11.70 -10.76 -8.21
N ILE A 212 -11.48 -9.48 -7.99
CA ILE A 212 -12.53 -8.47 -7.74
C ILE A 212 -12.68 -7.53 -8.93
N ALA A 213 -11.56 -7.01 -9.44
CA ALA A 213 -11.57 -6.14 -10.61
C ALA A 213 -10.37 -6.42 -11.51
N SER A 214 -10.65 -6.62 -12.79
CA SER A 214 -9.67 -6.78 -13.84
C SER A 214 -9.50 -5.49 -14.64
N VAL A 215 -8.43 -5.40 -15.45
CA VAL A 215 -8.17 -4.23 -16.30
C VAL A 215 -7.88 -4.64 -17.73
N SER A 216 -8.29 -3.79 -18.66
CA SER A 216 -7.90 -3.84 -20.07
C SER A 216 -7.35 -2.48 -20.51
N ILE A 217 -6.48 -2.47 -21.53
CA ILE A 217 -5.84 -1.26 -22.04
C ILE A 217 -6.10 -1.15 -23.53
N SER A 218 -6.58 0.00 -23.97
CA SER A 218 -6.70 0.35 -25.39
C SER A 218 -6.14 1.76 -25.61
N GLY A 219 -5.00 1.83 -26.29
CA GLY A 219 -4.27 3.09 -26.46
C GLY A 219 -3.86 3.71 -25.11
N ASN A 220 -4.42 4.87 -24.81
CA ASN A 220 -4.19 5.58 -23.55
C ASN A 220 -5.35 5.40 -22.53
N ILE A 221 -6.32 4.54 -22.81
CA ILE A 221 -7.47 4.30 -21.95
C ILE A 221 -7.25 3.00 -21.21
N VAL A 222 -7.35 3.05 -19.88
CA VAL A 222 -7.44 1.88 -19.00
C VAL A 222 -8.91 1.72 -18.61
N THR A 223 -9.48 0.58 -18.94
CA THR A 223 -10.83 0.20 -18.52
C THR A 223 -10.74 -0.82 -17.39
N VAL A 224 -11.47 -0.55 -16.34
CA VAL A 224 -11.61 -1.44 -15.17
C VAL A 224 -12.94 -2.16 -15.28
N HIS A 225 -12.93 -3.47 -15.06
CA HIS A 225 -14.11 -4.34 -15.12
C HIS A 225 -14.31 -5.01 -13.76
N SER A 226 -15.52 -5.06 -13.24
CA SER A 226 -15.85 -5.95 -12.13
C SER A 226 -15.69 -7.41 -12.56
N VAL A 227 -15.32 -8.27 -11.61
CA VAL A 227 -15.24 -9.72 -11.82
C VAL A 227 -16.27 -10.37 -10.92
N ASP A 228 -17.21 -11.10 -11.50
CA ASP A 228 -18.27 -11.85 -10.82
C ASP A 228 -19.04 -11.02 -9.76
N GLU A 229 -19.11 -9.69 -9.96
CA GLU A 229 -19.73 -8.75 -9.01
C GLU A 229 -19.18 -8.87 -7.57
N ASN A 230 -17.92 -9.29 -7.44
CA ASN A 230 -17.26 -9.38 -6.14
C ASN A 230 -17.04 -7.97 -5.54
N SER A 231 -17.41 -7.82 -4.27
CA SER A 231 -17.23 -6.56 -3.55
C SER A 231 -15.84 -6.47 -2.91
N GLY A 232 -15.29 -5.26 -2.87
CA GLY A 232 -14.02 -4.99 -2.22
C GLY A 232 -13.32 -3.75 -2.76
N THR A 233 -12.20 -3.40 -2.15
CA THR A 233 -11.35 -2.30 -2.60
C THR A 233 -10.13 -2.86 -3.32
N VAL A 234 -9.88 -2.32 -4.52
CA VAL A 234 -8.80 -2.75 -5.41
C VAL A 234 -7.92 -1.55 -5.74
N THR A 235 -6.63 -1.76 -5.86
CA THR A 235 -5.68 -0.76 -6.34
C THR A 235 -5.16 -1.15 -7.72
N ILE A 236 -5.42 -0.30 -8.71
CA ILE A 236 -4.85 -0.42 -10.05
C ILE A 236 -3.57 0.40 -10.08
N THR A 237 -2.44 -0.26 -10.32
CA THR A 237 -1.12 0.39 -10.49
C THR A 237 -0.83 0.55 -11.96
N VAL A 238 -0.60 1.79 -12.39
CA VAL A 238 -0.26 2.14 -13.78
C VAL A 238 1.20 2.55 -13.85
N SER A 239 1.92 1.99 -14.82
CA SER A 239 3.34 2.28 -15.08
C SER A 239 3.55 2.55 -16.57
N VAL A 240 4.60 3.31 -16.88
CA VAL A 240 5.03 3.61 -18.26
C VAL A 240 6.51 3.31 -18.38
N THR A 241 6.88 2.57 -19.43
CA THR A 241 8.30 2.27 -19.69
C THR A 241 9.04 3.50 -20.19
N SER A 242 10.37 3.51 -20.04
CA SER A 242 11.21 4.51 -20.73
C SER A 242 11.13 4.30 -22.24
N ASP A 243 11.28 5.38 -23.00
CA ASP A 243 11.43 5.35 -24.45
C ASP A 243 12.80 5.92 -24.88
N THR A 244 12.94 6.29 -26.15
CA THR A 244 14.18 6.88 -26.66
C THR A 244 14.57 8.14 -25.91
N ASN A 245 13.61 9.03 -25.63
CA ASN A 245 13.85 10.40 -25.20
C ASN A 245 13.52 10.67 -23.73
N TYR A 246 12.70 9.80 -23.10
CA TYR A 246 12.23 9.97 -21.73
C TYR A 246 12.57 8.77 -20.83
N ASN A 247 12.96 9.06 -19.61
CA ASN A 247 13.05 8.09 -18.53
C ASN A 247 11.66 7.60 -18.13
N ALA A 248 11.56 6.39 -17.57
CA ALA A 248 10.32 5.90 -16.99
C ALA A 248 9.90 6.80 -15.82
N PRO A 249 8.68 7.35 -15.82
CA PRO A 249 8.16 8.10 -14.68
C PRO A 249 7.82 7.18 -13.51
N ALA A 250 7.63 7.75 -12.33
CA ALA A 250 7.07 7.02 -11.18
C ALA A 250 5.64 6.53 -11.51
N SER A 251 5.31 5.31 -11.08
CA SER A 251 3.98 4.73 -11.23
C SER A 251 2.92 5.55 -10.48
N LYS A 252 1.67 5.46 -10.94
CA LYS A 252 0.49 6.07 -10.32
C LYS A 252 -0.57 5.02 -10.05
N THR A 253 -1.42 5.29 -9.06
CA THR A 253 -2.47 4.37 -8.66
C THR A 253 -3.86 4.98 -8.82
N CYS A 254 -4.84 4.10 -9.13
CA CYS A 254 -6.27 4.39 -9.06
C CYS A 254 -6.92 3.40 -8.10
N THR A 255 -7.63 3.91 -7.09
CA THR A 255 -8.39 3.07 -6.15
C THR A 255 -9.76 2.76 -6.74
N VAL A 256 -10.13 1.48 -6.77
CA VAL A 256 -11.43 1.01 -7.24
C VAL A 256 -12.21 0.45 -6.06
N SER A 257 -13.41 0.99 -5.82
CA SER A 257 -14.37 0.47 -4.83
C SER A 257 -15.45 -0.31 -5.58
N CYS A 258 -15.46 -1.62 -5.42
CA CYS A 258 -16.52 -2.50 -5.94
C CYS A 258 -17.53 -2.75 -4.82
N VAL A 259 -18.78 -2.31 -5.01
CA VAL A 259 -19.83 -2.39 -3.99
C VAL A 259 -21.08 -2.99 -4.63
N PHE A 260 -21.15 -4.31 -4.60
CA PHE A 260 -22.31 -5.05 -5.11
C PHE A 260 -23.14 -5.54 -3.93
N VAL A 261 -24.44 -5.26 -3.98
CA VAL A 261 -25.34 -5.61 -2.90
C VAL A 261 -25.76 -7.07 -3.04
N THR A 262 -25.54 -7.86 -1.99
CA THR A 262 -26.10 -9.21 -1.87
C THR A 262 -27.07 -9.21 -0.70
N ILE A 263 -28.31 -9.65 -0.91
CA ILE A 263 -29.38 -9.64 0.08
C ILE A 263 -29.92 -11.06 0.27
N PHE A 264 -29.78 -11.56 1.49
CA PHE A 264 -30.40 -12.80 1.94
C PHE A 264 -31.57 -12.49 2.87
N GLY A 265 -32.52 -13.40 2.94
CA GLY A 265 -33.65 -13.26 3.83
C GLY A 265 -34.27 -14.59 4.28
N VAL A 266 -34.95 -14.51 5.42
CA VAL A 266 -35.77 -15.61 5.97
C VAL A 266 -37.13 -15.07 6.43
N CYS A 267 -38.13 -15.92 6.44
CA CYS A 267 -39.48 -15.63 6.86
C CYS A 267 -39.91 -16.51 8.02
N TRP A 268 -40.30 -15.91 9.15
CA TRP A 268 -40.93 -16.59 10.26
C TRP A 268 -42.45 -16.46 10.18
N THR A 269 -43.16 -17.61 10.11
CA THR A 269 -44.62 -17.67 10.23
C THR A 269 -44.97 -17.94 11.68
N TYR A 270 -45.21 -16.90 12.48
CA TYR A 270 -45.36 -17.00 13.94
C TYR A 270 -46.73 -17.58 14.39
N SER A 271 -47.65 -17.80 13.49
CA SER A 271 -48.85 -18.62 13.73
C SER A 271 -48.54 -20.12 13.75
N ASN A 272 -47.42 -20.53 13.19
CA ASN A 272 -46.92 -21.90 13.24
C ASN A 272 -45.97 -22.07 14.44
N SER A 273 -46.12 -23.16 15.19
CA SER A 273 -45.29 -23.43 16.37
C SER A 273 -43.87 -23.89 16.04
N SER A 274 -43.55 -24.18 14.78
CA SER A 274 -42.20 -24.61 14.37
C SER A 274 -41.17 -23.51 14.65
N PRO A 275 -39.98 -23.83 15.19
CA PRO A 275 -38.87 -22.91 15.31
C PRO A 275 -38.16 -22.64 13.95
N ALA A 276 -38.44 -23.41 12.91
CA ALA A 276 -37.84 -23.26 11.60
C ALA A 276 -38.45 -22.07 10.84
N LEU A 277 -37.60 -21.32 10.14
CA LEU A 277 -37.97 -20.27 9.21
C LEU A 277 -37.86 -20.77 7.77
N SER A 278 -38.66 -20.16 6.87
CA SER A 278 -38.52 -20.41 5.44
C SER A 278 -37.46 -19.50 4.85
N ARG A 279 -36.52 -20.05 4.08
CA ARG A 279 -35.57 -19.25 3.31
C ARG A 279 -36.28 -18.50 2.18
N LEU A 280 -35.91 -17.28 2.00
CA LEU A 280 -36.34 -16.48 0.88
C LEU A 280 -35.36 -16.64 -0.29
N THR A 281 -35.91 -16.58 -1.49
CA THR A 281 -35.17 -16.61 -2.76
C THR A 281 -35.67 -15.46 -3.64
N PRO A 282 -35.00 -15.10 -4.72
CA PRO A 282 -35.50 -14.09 -5.65
C PRO A 282 -36.91 -14.39 -6.20
N SER A 283 -37.29 -15.67 -6.25
CA SER A 283 -38.58 -16.09 -6.79
C SER A 283 -39.73 -16.18 -5.77
N ASN A 284 -39.42 -16.27 -4.46
CA ASN A 284 -40.45 -16.44 -3.43
C ASN A 284 -40.51 -15.31 -2.39
N ASP A 285 -39.65 -14.29 -2.49
CA ASP A 285 -39.70 -13.12 -1.62
C ASP A 285 -40.82 -12.16 -2.05
N PRO A 286 -41.89 -12.01 -1.24
CA PRO A 286 -43.01 -11.15 -1.61
C PRO A 286 -42.68 -9.65 -1.54
N ASN A 287 -41.57 -9.28 -0.91
CA ASN A 287 -41.10 -7.90 -0.80
C ASN A 287 -40.09 -7.53 -1.87
N GLY A 288 -39.58 -8.50 -2.65
CA GLY A 288 -38.69 -8.29 -3.78
C GLY A 288 -37.28 -7.78 -3.40
N TYR A 289 -36.81 -8.03 -2.18
CA TYR A 289 -35.48 -7.59 -1.74
C TYR A 289 -34.38 -8.62 -1.97
N VAL A 290 -34.71 -9.91 -1.83
CA VAL A 290 -33.72 -10.99 -1.96
C VAL A 290 -33.25 -11.12 -3.41
N ASN A 291 -31.94 -11.03 -3.62
CA ASN A 291 -31.30 -11.20 -4.92
C ASN A 291 -30.31 -12.37 -4.97
N ALA A 292 -30.09 -13.05 -3.86
CA ALA A 292 -29.24 -14.22 -3.76
C ALA A 292 -29.95 -15.37 -3.04
N ALA A 293 -29.60 -16.60 -3.39
CA ALA A 293 -30.09 -17.82 -2.73
C ALA A 293 -28.91 -18.74 -2.43
N VAL A 294 -29.04 -19.51 -1.34
CA VAL A 294 -28.06 -20.54 -1.01
C VAL A 294 -28.54 -21.91 -1.50
N SER A 295 -27.61 -22.75 -1.94
CA SER A 295 -27.91 -24.08 -2.52
C SER A 295 -27.94 -25.21 -1.48
N SER A 296 -27.50 -24.94 -0.24
CA SER A 296 -27.46 -25.92 0.85
C SER A 296 -27.69 -25.25 2.20
N GLU A 297 -28.04 -26.07 3.21
CA GLU A 297 -28.18 -25.58 4.58
C GLU A 297 -26.84 -25.63 5.34
N PRO A 298 -26.59 -24.70 6.27
CA PRO A 298 -25.43 -24.74 7.14
C PRO A 298 -25.43 -26.04 8.01
N SER A 299 -24.23 -26.61 8.18
CA SER A 299 -23.97 -27.74 9.06
C SER A 299 -22.85 -27.38 10.03
N ALA A 300 -23.21 -27.19 11.29
CA ALA A 300 -22.25 -26.90 12.35
C ALA A 300 -21.40 -28.15 12.67
N ALA A 301 -20.11 -27.94 13.00
CA ALA A 301 -19.20 -29.04 13.37
C ALA A 301 -19.53 -29.66 14.72
N ILE A 302 -19.15 -30.93 14.89
CA ILE A 302 -19.15 -31.65 16.18
C ILE A 302 -17.71 -32.04 16.49
N GLY A 303 -17.19 -31.59 17.64
CA GLY A 303 -15.80 -31.79 18.02
C GLY A 303 -14.85 -31.19 16.99
N THR A 304 -13.88 -31.97 16.54
CA THR A 304 -12.93 -31.59 15.47
C THR A 304 -13.41 -31.97 14.07
N GLY A 305 -14.66 -32.39 13.93
CA GLY A 305 -15.26 -32.75 12.64
C GLY A 305 -15.45 -31.56 11.72
N ALA A 306 -15.75 -31.85 10.47
CA ALA A 306 -16.03 -30.83 9.47
C ALA A 306 -17.38 -30.14 9.73
N GLY A 307 -17.43 -28.86 9.48
CA GLY A 307 -18.64 -28.06 9.31
C GLY A 307 -18.65 -27.42 7.94
N SER A 308 -19.78 -26.88 7.53
CA SER A 308 -19.93 -26.15 6.28
C SER A 308 -21.06 -25.13 6.35
N SER A 309 -20.91 -24.00 5.68
CA SER A 309 -21.99 -23.04 5.47
C SER A 309 -21.83 -22.37 4.10
N PRO A 310 -22.89 -22.33 3.31
CA PRO A 310 -22.82 -21.58 2.05
C PRO A 310 -22.57 -20.07 2.29
N PHE A 311 -22.86 -19.57 3.48
CA PHE A 311 -22.62 -18.19 3.87
C PHE A 311 -21.12 -17.88 4.14
N ASP A 312 -20.24 -18.89 4.13
CA ASP A 312 -18.78 -18.67 4.24
C ASP A 312 -18.20 -17.93 3.02
N ALA A 313 -18.94 -17.93 1.92
CA ALA A 313 -18.58 -17.20 0.69
C ALA A 313 -19.12 -15.76 0.64
N PHE A 314 -19.99 -15.35 1.59
CA PHE A 314 -20.71 -14.08 1.48
C PHE A 314 -20.49 -13.17 2.69
N MET A 315 -20.25 -11.88 2.43
CA MET A 315 -20.30 -10.87 3.48
C MET A 315 -21.76 -10.68 3.98
N PRO A 316 -21.99 -10.41 5.28
CA PRO A 316 -20.98 -10.16 6.31
C PRO A 316 -20.39 -11.42 6.95
N TRP A 317 -20.97 -12.61 6.77
CA TRP A 317 -20.55 -13.86 7.43
C TRP A 317 -19.10 -14.24 7.13
N GLN A 318 -18.66 -14.11 5.88
CA GLN A 318 -17.27 -14.36 5.46
C GLN A 318 -16.25 -13.51 6.24
N GLY A 319 -16.65 -12.30 6.60
CA GLY A 319 -15.78 -11.36 7.31
C GLY A 319 -15.78 -11.53 8.83
N MET A 320 -16.61 -12.44 9.38
CA MET A 320 -16.60 -12.74 10.81
C MET A 320 -15.40 -13.62 11.17
N GLU A 321 -14.29 -12.98 11.52
CA GLU A 321 -13.00 -13.61 11.74
C GLU A 321 -12.35 -13.16 13.06
N GLU A 322 -11.41 -13.96 13.55
CA GLU A 322 -10.71 -13.71 14.80
C GLU A 322 -9.51 -12.78 14.59
N TYR A 323 -9.39 -11.76 15.43
CA TYR A 323 -8.27 -10.81 15.46
C TYR A 323 -7.72 -10.66 16.88
N ASN A 324 -6.42 -10.44 16.99
CA ASN A 324 -5.85 -9.92 18.24
C ASN A 324 -5.95 -8.38 18.28
N ILE A 325 -6.32 -7.88 19.46
CA ILE A 325 -6.18 -6.46 19.78
C ILE A 325 -4.95 -6.32 20.67
N ILE A 326 -3.93 -5.60 20.19
CA ILE A 326 -2.64 -5.41 20.88
C ILE A 326 -2.43 -3.92 21.09
N ASN A 327 -2.16 -3.51 22.33
CA ASN A 327 -1.95 -2.10 22.69
C ASN A 327 -3.08 -1.17 22.20
N GLY A 328 -4.32 -1.65 22.26
CA GLY A 328 -5.50 -0.86 21.87
C GLY A 328 -5.69 -0.69 20.35
N ALA A 329 -5.01 -1.48 19.53
CA ALA A 329 -5.15 -1.49 18.08
C ALA A 329 -5.41 -2.90 17.53
N VAL A 330 -6.19 -3.00 16.46
CA VAL A 330 -6.37 -4.24 15.70
C VAL A 330 -5.02 -4.64 15.10
N SER A 331 -4.63 -5.89 15.30
CA SER A 331 -3.32 -6.41 14.90
C SER A 331 -3.47 -7.69 14.07
N CYS A 332 -2.94 -8.83 14.55
CA CYS A 332 -2.91 -10.07 13.79
C CYS A 332 -4.30 -10.70 13.64
N LYS A 333 -4.63 -11.14 12.43
CA LYS A 333 -5.75 -11.99 12.12
C LYS A 333 -5.35 -13.46 12.36
N LYS A 334 -6.31 -14.33 12.73
CA LYS A 334 -6.09 -15.78 12.83
C LYS A 334 -5.42 -16.33 11.57
N GLY A 335 -4.37 -17.13 11.75
CA GLY A 335 -3.56 -17.68 10.67
C GLY A 335 -2.35 -16.81 10.28
N GLN A 336 -2.27 -15.56 10.74
CA GLN A 336 -1.08 -14.72 10.55
C GLN A 336 -0.03 -14.98 11.64
N SER A 337 1.23 -14.74 11.31
CA SER A 337 2.32 -14.79 12.28
C SER A 337 2.08 -13.80 13.42
N GLY A 338 2.30 -14.24 14.66
CA GLY A 338 2.06 -13.43 15.86
C GLY A 338 0.66 -13.52 16.44
N PHE A 339 -0.30 -14.17 15.79
CA PHE A 339 -1.62 -14.41 16.36
C PHE A 339 -1.54 -15.38 17.57
N SER A 340 -2.17 -15.02 18.70
CA SER A 340 -2.20 -15.85 19.89
C SER A 340 -3.48 -15.65 20.69
N ARG A 341 -4.21 -16.72 20.92
CA ARG A 341 -5.42 -16.72 21.76
C ARG A 341 -5.14 -16.63 23.25
N THR A 342 -3.92 -16.98 23.67
CA THR A 342 -3.52 -16.97 25.09
C THR A 342 -2.78 -15.70 25.49
N SER A 343 -2.06 -15.06 24.57
CA SER A 343 -1.23 -13.90 24.87
C SER A 343 -1.95 -12.56 24.75
N TYR A 344 -2.94 -12.46 23.85
CA TYR A 344 -3.59 -11.19 23.53
C TYR A 344 -5.11 -11.28 23.61
N ASP A 345 -5.78 -10.12 23.69
CA ASP A 345 -7.24 -10.08 23.53
C ASP A 345 -7.61 -10.63 22.16
N THR A 346 -8.39 -11.73 22.14
CA THR A 346 -8.89 -12.32 20.92
C THR A 346 -10.35 -11.94 20.74
N MET A 347 -10.61 -11.23 19.65
CA MET A 347 -11.92 -10.65 19.35
C MET A 347 -12.40 -11.16 17.99
N VAL A 348 -13.70 -11.32 17.81
CA VAL A 348 -14.33 -11.65 16.53
C VAL A 348 -14.87 -10.37 15.92
N PHE A 349 -14.47 -10.06 14.70
CA PHE A 349 -15.01 -8.93 13.96
C PHE A 349 -16.41 -9.25 13.45
N ILE A 350 -17.37 -8.34 13.68
CA ILE A 350 -18.69 -8.35 13.05
C ILE A 350 -18.65 -7.29 11.96
N PRO A 351 -18.54 -7.66 10.67
CA PRO A 351 -18.50 -6.71 9.58
C PRO A 351 -19.70 -5.77 9.57
N GLU A 352 -19.52 -4.62 8.95
CA GLU A 352 -20.63 -3.72 8.68
C GLU A 352 -21.65 -4.40 7.77
N PHE A 353 -22.92 -4.35 8.15
CA PHE A 353 -24.01 -4.86 7.34
C PHE A 353 -25.28 -4.02 7.51
N TYR A 354 -26.17 -4.19 6.55
CA TYR A 354 -27.45 -3.50 6.50
C TYR A 354 -28.57 -4.50 6.67
N TYR A 355 -29.68 -4.06 7.26
CA TYR A 355 -30.78 -4.95 7.57
C TYR A 355 -32.13 -4.27 7.25
N LYS A 356 -33.14 -5.11 7.08
CA LYS A 356 -34.55 -4.71 7.08
C LYS A 356 -35.38 -5.81 7.75
N ILE A 357 -36.32 -5.41 8.60
CA ILE A 357 -37.30 -6.32 9.20
C ILE A 357 -38.68 -5.84 8.80
N VAL A 358 -39.51 -6.72 8.25
CA VAL A 358 -40.84 -6.40 7.76
C VAL A 358 -41.85 -7.27 8.51
N TYR A 359 -42.74 -6.63 9.26
CA TYR A 359 -43.85 -7.28 9.94
C TYR A 359 -45.09 -7.27 9.02
N ASN A 360 -45.62 -8.44 8.72
CA ASN A 360 -46.88 -8.63 8.02
C ASN A 360 -47.90 -9.31 8.95
N SER A 361 -48.61 -8.50 9.74
CA SER A 361 -49.55 -9.01 10.73
C SER A 361 -50.77 -9.74 10.11
N SER A 362 -51.19 -9.33 8.92
CA SER A 362 -52.31 -9.98 8.23
C SER A 362 -52.03 -11.42 7.80
N GLN A 363 -50.74 -11.76 7.62
CA GLN A 363 -50.28 -13.11 7.27
C GLN A 363 -49.60 -13.83 8.44
N SER A 364 -49.50 -13.19 9.62
CA SER A 364 -48.73 -13.67 10.78
C SER A 364 -47.27 -14.00 10.44
N LYS A 365 -46.61 -13.12 9.67
CA LYS A 365 -45.24 -13.29 9.19
C LYS A 365 -44.33 -12.16 9.58
N ILE A 366 -43.07 -12.50 9.85
CA ILE A 366 -41.96 -11.55 10.00
C ILE A 366 -40.87 -11.95 9.01
N TYR A 367 -40.42 -11.00 8.23
CA TYR A 367 -39.35 -11.16 7.25
C TYR A 367 -38.09 -10.47 7.77
N TYR A 368 -36.98 -11.19 7.79
CA TYR A 368 -35.66 -10.71 8.22
C TYR A 368 -34.72 -10.71 7.04
N TYR A 369 -34.12 -9.56 6.74
CA TYR A 369 -33.21 -9.39 5.63
C TYR A 369 -31.87 -8.85 6.11
N VAL A 370 -30.78 -9.37 5.52
CA VAL A 370 -29.41 -8.92 5.71
C VAL A 370 -28.79 -8.62 4.36
N ALA A 371 -28.21 -7.43 4.22
CA ALA A 371 -27.49 -6.98 3.04
C ALA A 371 -26.04 -6.64 3.42
N ASN A 372 -25.10 -6.97 2.55
CA ASN A 372 -23.67 -6.70 2.75
C ASN A 372 -23.28 -5.23 2.48
N ALA A 373 -24.15 -4.44 1.85
CA ALA A 373 -23.91 -3.07 1.48
C ALA A 373 -25.21 -2.23 1.59
N PRO A 374 -25.14 -0.88 1.54
CA PRO A 374 -26.30 -0.02 1.57
C PRO A 374 -27.28 -0.34 0.45
N PHE A 375 -28.56 -0.45 0.80
CA PHE A 375 -29.65 -0.66 -0.16
C PHE A 375 -30.87 0.18 0.22
N THR A 376 -31.65 0.62 -0.75
CA THR A 376 -32.82 1.48 -0.52
C THR A 376 -33.80 0.84 0.47
N GLY A 377 -34.09 1.55 1.55
CA GLY A 377 -34.99 1.09 2.61
C GLY A 377 -34.38 0.13 3.62
N PHE A 378 -33.08 -0.15 3.53
CA PHE A 378 -32.31 -0.84 4.54
C PHE A 378 -31.54 0.16 5.41
N SER A 379 -31.34 -0.17 6.69
CA SER A 379 -30.56 0.61 7.63
C SER A 379 -29.30 -0.14 8.03
N LYS A 380 -28.21 0.59 8.29
CA LYS A 380 -27.00 0.01 8.88
C LYS A 380 -27.35 -0.55 10.26
N HIS A 381 -26.91 -1.78 10.56
CA HIS A 381 -27.14 -2.36 11.89
C HIS A 381 -26.21 -1.72 12.92
N PRO A 382 -26.74 -1.16 14.05
CA PRO A 382 -25.92 -0.39 15.01
C PRO A 382 -24.89 -1.23 15.77
N GLY A 383 -25.03 -2.55 15.80
CA GLY A 383 -24.09 -3.50 16.41
C GLY A 383 -23.03 -4.04 15.45
N SER A 384 -23.02 -3.58 14.18
CA SER A 384 -22.05 -3.99 13.18
C SER A 384 -20.81 -3.07 13.12
N GLY A 385 -19.74 -3.48 12.44
CA GLY A 385 -18.48 -2.76 12.38
C GLY A 385 -17.69 -2.79 13.71
N ARG A 386 -17.88 -3.81 14.53
CA ARG A 386 -17.34 -3.92 15.89
C ARG A 386 -16.66 -5.28 16.12
N TYR A 387 -15.86 -5.36 17.17
CA TYR A 387 -15.19 -6.59 17.58
C TYR A 387 -15.76 -7.08 18.90
N VAL A 388 -16.35 -8.26 18.91
CA VAL A 388 -16.91 -8.92 20.11
C VAL A 388 -15.86 -9.88 20.65
N GLY A 389 -15.68 -9.91 21.98
CA GLY A 389 -14.77 -10.87 22.62
C GLY A 389 -15.07 -12.31 22.18
N ARG A 390 -14.04 -13.01 21.68
CA ARG A 390 -14.18 -14.44 21.39
C ARG A 390 -14.61 -15.19 22.62
N TYR A 391 -14.03 -14.85 23.77
CA TYR A 391 -14.25 -15.49 25.07
C TYR A 391 -15.02 -14.59 26.02
N ASN A 392 -15.71 -15.22 26.98
CA ASN A 392 -16.12 -14.53 28.19
C ASN A 392 -14.88 -13.86 28.82
N THR A 393 -15.06 -12.67 29.38
CA THR A 393 -13.98 -11.92 30.03
C THR A 393 -13.38 -12.73 31.18
N ILE A 394 -12.06 -12.86 31.22
CA ILE A 394 -11.32 -13.47 32.33
C ILE A 394 -10.81 -12.42 33.32
N ALA A 395 -10.17 -12.83 34.42
CA ALA A 395 -9.51 -11.92 35.35
C ALA A 395 -8.59 -10.95 34.60
N SER A 396 -8.43 -9.73 35.15
CA SER A 396 -7.71 -8.63 34.50
C SER A 396 -8.33 -8.09 33.22
N TYR A 397 -9.59 -8.44 32.94
CA TYR A 397 -10.40 -7.93 31.82
C TYR A 397 -9.81 -8.20 30.43
N TYR A 398 -9.45 -9.46 30.17
CA TYR A 398 -9.01 -9.93 28.86
C TYR A 398 -10.00 -10.92 28.23
N SER A 399 -10.08 -10.93 26.93
CA SER A 399 -10.70 -11.98 26.13
C SER A 399 -9.63 -12.97 25.68
N LYS A 400 -9.26 -13.90 26.56
CA LYS A 400 -8.17 -14.86 26.34
C LYS A 400 -8.60 -16.28 26.65
N SER A 401 -7.93 -17.24 26.03
CA SER A 401 -8.09 -18.68 26.26
C SER A 401 -7.39 -19.14 27.53
N GLY A 402 -7.91 -20.20 28.15
CA GLY A 402 -7.22 -21.01 29.15
C GLY A 402 -7.49 -20.63 30.61
N ALA A 403 -8.36 -19.65 30.89
CA ALA A 403 -8.66 -19.18 32.25
C ALA A 403 -10.15 -19.23 32.57
N ASN A 404 -10.49 -19.22 33.86
CA ASN A 404 -11.88 -19.14 34.27
C ASN A 404 -12.48 -17.79 33.86
N PRO A 405 -13.72 -17.75 33.38
CA PRO A 405 -14.48 -16.54 33.24
C PRO A 405 -14.51 -15.72 34.53
N LEU A 406 -14.39 -14.41 34.43
CA LEU A 406 -14.59 -13.52 35.55
C LEU A 406 -16.07 -13.51 35.92
N THR A 407 -16.37 -13.87 37.16
CA THR A 407 -17.71 -13.85 37.72
C THR A 407 -17.78 -13.00 38.98
N ASN A 408 -18.92 -12.97 39.66
CA ASN A 408 -19.16 -12.13 40.82
C ASN A 408 -18.99 -10.62 40.51
N ILE A 409 -19.50 -10.21 39.38
CA ILE A 409 -19.35 -8.85 38.85
C ILE A 409 -20.70 -8.25 38.48
N THR A 410 -20.97 -7.01 38.91
CA THR A 410 -22.12 -6.25 38.45
C THR A 410 -21.91 -5.73 37.03
N ARG A 411 -23.00 -5.42 36.31
CA ARG A 411 -22.91 -4.78 34.98
C ARG A 411 -22.13 -3.48 35.00
N ALA A 412 -22.36 -2.62 36.00
CA ALA A 412 -21.66 -1.34 36.17
C ALA A 412 -20.15 -1.51 36.34
N THR A 413 -19.74 -2.51 37.13
CA THR A 413 -18.31 -2.82 37.31
C THR A 413 -17.70 -3.36 36.02
N ALA A 414 -18.40 -4.24 35.31
CA ALA A 414 -17.94 -4.76 34.01
C ALA A 414 -17.76 -3.63 32.99
N ARG A 415 -18.72 -2.69 32.91
CA ARG A 415 -18.64 -1.49 32.05
C ARG A 415 -17.43 -0.63 32.38
N THR A 416 -17.25 -0.29 33.65
CA THR A 416 -16.15 0.56 34.12
C THR A 416 -14.80 -0.05 33.77
N ASN A 417 -14.63 -1.33 34.07
CA ASN A 417 -13.35 -2.01 33.86
C ASN A 417 -13.06 -2.26 32.38
N SER A 418 -14.08 -2.47 31.56
CA SER A 418 -13.90 -2.53 30.10
C SER A 418 -13.40 -1.18 29.56
N ARG A 419 -14.01 -0.07 29.99
CA ARG A 419 -13.60 1.29 29.59
C ARG A 419 -12.20 1.66 30.08
N ASN A 420 -11.77 1.15 31.22
CA ASN A 420 -10.41 1.35 31.74
C ASN A 420 -9.31 0.77 30.85
N LYS A 421 -9.64 -0.14 29.92
CA LYS A 421 -8.69 -0.64 28.91
C LYS A 421 -8.37 0.41 27.82
N GLY A 422 -9.21 1.44 27.67
CA GLY A 422 -9.06 2.52 26.68
C GLY A 422 -10.39 2.95 26.07
N SER A 423 -10.40 4.08 25.40
CA SER A 423 -11.63 4.74 24.89
C SER A 423 -12.44 3.91 23.89
N LYS A 424 -11.80 2.95 23.20
CA LYS A 424 -12.43 2.05 22.23
C LYS A 424 -13.00 0.77 22.88
N TRP A 425 -12.72 0.53 24.15
CA TRP A 425 -13.17 -0.67 24.85
C TRP A 425 -14.47 -0.44 25.59
N GLN A 426 -15.39 -1.36 25.46
CA GLN A 426 -16.71 -1.34 26.06
C GLN A 426 -17.07 -2.72 26.64
N GLN A 427 -18.10 -2.75 27.47
CA GLN A 427 -18.84 -3.95 27.81
C GLN A 427 -19.69 -4.40 26.60
N TYR A 428 -19.88 -5.70 26.40
CA TYR A 428 -20.79 -6.25 25.38
C TYR A 428 -22.16 -5.61 25.47
N ASP A 429 -22.64 -5.11 24.35
CA ASP A 429 -23.87 -4.35 24.31
C ASP A 429 -25.00 -5.05 23.54
N TYR A 430 -26.20 -4.60 23.81
CA TYR A 430 -27.43 -5.13 23.24
C TYR A 430 -27.45 -5.02 21.70
N ALA A 431 -26.93 -3.94 21.15
CA ALA A 431 -26.89 -3.77 19.70
C ALA A 431 -25.98 -4.82 19.04
N SER A 432 -24.80 -5.09 19.62
CA SER A 432 -23.88 -6.12 19.10
C SER A 432 -24.42 -7.53 19.27
N TRP A 433 -25.12 -7.81 20.41
CA TRP A 433 -25.83 -9.07 20.59
C TRP A 433 -26.94 -9.24 19.53
N CYS A 434 -27.69 -8.17 19.24
CA CYS A 434 -28.71 -8.18 18.19
C CYS A 434 -28.10 -8.38 16.79
N ALA A 435 -26.91 -7.90 16.52
CA ALA A 435 -26.22 -8.20 15.26
C ALA A 435 -25.90 -9.69 15.14
N VAL A 436 -25.41 -10.32 16.21
CA VAL A 436 -25.04 -11.74 16.23
C VAL A 436 -26.27 -12.63 15.99
N TRP A 437 -27.38 -12.39 16.70
CA TRP A 437 -28.59 -13.23 16.53
C TRP A 437 -29.23 -13.06 15.16
N LEU A 438 -29.23 -11.84 14.59
CA LEU A 438 -29.80 -11.62 13.26
C LEU A 438 -29.00 -12.32 12.16
N LEU A 439 -27.66 -12.27 12.25
CA LEU A 439 -26.79 -13.01 11.35
C LEU A 439 -27.00 -14.52 11.49
N TYR A 440 -27.07 -15.01 12.72
CA TYR A 440 -27.38 -16.43 12.98
C TYR A 440 -28.73 -16.81 12.37
N LEU A 441 -29.77 -16.02 12.59
CA LEU A 441 -31.13 -16.33 12.14
C LEU A 441 -31.22 -16.42 10.61
N VAL A 442 -30.60 -15.50 9.90
CA VAL A 442 -30.56 -15.54 8.43
C VAL A 442 -29.70 -16.69 7.93
N GLU A 443 -28.59 -17.01 8.62
CA GLU A 443 -27.72 -18.13 8.25
C GLU A 443 -28.38 -19.50 8.49
N TYR A 444 -28.96 -19.74 9.67
CA TYR A 444 -29.47 -21.05 10.06
C TYR A 444 -30.98 -21.23 9.81
N ALA A 445 -31.70 -20.17 9.52
CA ALA A 445 -33.15 -20.17 9.33
C ALA A 445 -33.93 -20.96 10.43
N ASN A 446 -33.50 -20.80 11.68
CA ASN A 446 -34.06 -21.55 12.79
C ASN A 446 -33.83 -20.85 14.14
N TRP A 447 -34.88 -20.69 14.94
CA TRP A 447 -34.79 -20.17 16.29
C TRP A 447 -34.10 -21.08 17.30
N ASP A 448 -34.06 -22.41 17.04
CA ASP A 448 -33.43 -23.41 17.92
C ASP A 448 -31.93 -23.48 17.64
N SER A 449 -31.16 -22.63 18.30
CA SER A 449 -29.70 -22.57 18.17
C SER A 449 -29.02 -23.82 18.74
N GLN A 450 -29.61 -24.44 19.76
CA GLN A 450 -29.07 -25.64 20.39
C GLN A 450 -29.15 -26.85 19.48
N SER A 451 -30.29 -27.09 18.82
CA SER A 451 -30.42 -28.20 17.86
C SER A 451 -29.52 -28.01 16.63
N LYS A 452 -29.29 -26.78 16.23
CA LYS A 452 -28.45 -26.47 15.06
C LYS A 452 -26.96 -26.52 15.35
N ILE A 453 -26.52 -26.04 16.52
CA ILE A 453 -25.09 -25.89 16.84
C ILE A 453 -24.69 -26.80 18.01
N GLY A 454 -25.43 -26.79 19.11
CA GLY A 454 -25.15 -27.59 20.29
C GLY A 454 -25.70 -26.98 21.57
N ASN A 455 -25.87 -27.79 22.62
CA ASN A 455 -26.48 -27.37 23.87
C ASN A 455 -25.76 -26.25 24.61
N GLY A 456 -24.44 -26.12 24.42
CA GLY A 456 -23.62 -25.25 25.25
C GLY A 456 -23.17 -25.93 26.57
N ILE A 457 -22.44 -25.21 27.39
CA ILE A 457 -22.02 -25.65 28.72
C ILE A 457 -23.20 -25.37 29.67
N VAL A 458 -24.10 -26.33 29.80
CA VAL A 458 -25.34 -26.29 30.59
C VAL A 458 -25.58 -27.62 31.31
N GLY A 459 -26.30 -27.61 32.42
CA GLY A 459 -26.58 -28.81 33.19
C GLY A 459 -25.34 -29.44 33.85
N VAL A 460 -24.30 -28.68 34.11
CA VAL A 460 -23.06 -29.12 34.76
C VAL A 460 -22.85 -28.39 36.09
N SER A 461 -21.99 -28.93 36.94
CA SER A 461 -21.83 -28.46 38.33
C SER A 461 -20.89 -27.26 38.47
N SER A 462 -20.13 -26.91 37.45
CA SER A 462 -19.12 -25.84 37.53
C SER A 462 -18.88 -25.16 36.19
N VAL A 463 -18.42 -23.91 36.27
CA VAL A 463 -17.98 -23.13 35.12
C VAL A 463 -16.77 -23.77 34.44
N SER A 464 -16.73 -23.75 33.12
CA SER A 464 -15.57 -24.17 32.32
C SER A 464 -14.67 -23.01 32.00
N LYS A 465 -13.36 -23.28 31.90
CA LYS A 465 -12.38 -22.30 31.39
C LYS A 465 -12.70 -21.92 29.97
N THR A 466 -12.29 -20.72 29.59
CA THR A 466 -12.28 -20.24 28.19
C THR A 466 -11.36 -21.11 27.33
N GLY A 467 -11.61 -21.18 26.03
CA GLY A 467 -10.84 -21.99 25.10
C GLY A 467 -11.38 -23.41 24.90
N THR A 468 -12.60 -23.71 25.39
CA THR A 468 -13.25 -25.00 25.18
C THR A 468 -13.45 -25.39 23.73
N THR A 469 -13.48 -24.40 22.82
CA THR A 469 -13.66 -24.58 21.37
C THR A 469 -12.38 -24.36 20.55
N ASP A 470 -11.24 -24.19 21.20
CA ASP A 470 -9.98 -23.83 20.51
C ASP A 470 -9.44 -24.92 19.59
N SER A 471 -9.76 -26.19 19.89
CA SER A 471 -9.38 -27.33 19.06
C SER A 471 -10.28 -27.54 17.84
N MET A 472 -11.40 -26.81 17.74
CA MET A 472 -12.30 -26.94 16.60
C MET A 472 -11.67 -26.28 15.36
N THR A 473 -11.72 -26.98 14.23
CA THR A 473 -11.19 -26.48 12.94
C THR A 473 -12.17 -25.55 12.25
N TYR A 474 -13.47 -25.82 12.39
CA TYR A 474 -14.52 -24.99 11.80
C TYR A 474 -15.04 -23.95 12.82
N HIS A 475 -15.32 -22.75 12.36
CA HIS A 475 -15.67 -21.58 13.18
C HIS A 475 -17.05 -21.67 13.87
N THR A 476 -17.88 -22.67 13.56
CA THR A 476 -19.23 -22.83 14.12
C THR A 476 -19.49 -24.31 14.48
N GLY A 477 -19.90 -24.55 15.71
CA GLY A 477 -20.19 -25.92 16.17
C GLY A 477 -20.09 -26.10 17.68
N THR A 478 -20.09 -27.34 18.10
CA THR A 478 -19.90 -27.75 19.50
C THR A 478 -18.63 -28.57 19.68
N ALA A 479 -17.90 -28.33 20.75
CA ALA A 479 -16.75 -29.15 21.15
C ALA A 479 -17.15 -30.47 21.82
N ALA A 480 -18.44 -30.64 22.13
CA ALA A 480 -18.98 -31.90 22.66
C ALA A 480 -18.99 -33.03 21.60
N SER A 481 -19.18 -34.26 22.04
CA SER A 481 -19.29 -35.41 21.15
C SER A 481 -20.63 -35.50 20.40
N SER A 482 -21.62 -34.72 20.83
CA SER A 482 -22.92 -34.57 20.15
C SER A 482 -23.53 -33.21 20.45
N ARG A 483 -24.52 -32.76 19.66
CA ARG A 483 -25.24 -31.52 19.91
C ARG A 483 -26.05 -31.49 21.20
N THR A 484 -26.47 -32.66 21.66
CA THR A 484 -27.27 -32.83 22.91
C THR A 484 -26.41 -32.96 24.16
N SER A 485 -25.10 -33.13 24.04
CA SER A 485 -24.19 -33.20 25.18
C SER A 485 -23.76 -31.80 25.61
N ALA A 486 -23.52 -31.62 26.91
CA ALA A 486 -22.92 -30.40 27.43
C ALA A 486 -21.50 -30.25 26.91
N GLY A 487 -21.15 -29.04 26.42
CA GLY A 487 -19.82 -28.74 25.91
C GLY A 487 -19.76 -27.33 25.34
N GLY A 488 -18.55 -26.82 25.15
CA GLY A 488 -18.36 -25.51 24.55
C GLY A 488 -18.98 -25.43 23.16
N VAL A 489 -19.63 -24.34 22.86
CA VAL A 489 -20.16 -24.00 21.53
C VAL A 489 -19.49 -22.77 20.98
N GLN A 490 -19.43 -22.64 19.67
CA GLN A 490 -19.05 -21.41 19.03
C GLN A 490 -19.93 -21.12 17.82
N TYR A 491 -20.21 -19.83 17.61
CA TYR A 491 -20.83 -19.31 16.41
C TYR A 491 -19.88 -18.31 15.76
N ARG A 492 -19.41 -18.64 14.57
CA ARG A 492 -18.44 -17.85 13.78
C ARG A 492 -17.29 -17.28 14.62
N GLY A 493 -16.69 -18.17 15.44
CA GLY A 493 -15.55 -17.85 16.30
C GLY A 493 -15.92 -17.23 17.66
N ILE A 494 -17.14 -16.80 17.91
CA ILE A 494 -17.59 -16.36 19.25
C ILE A 494 -17.83 -17.62 20.09
N GLU A 495 -17.00 -17.83 21.10
CA GLU A 495 -17.10 -18.98 22.00
C GLU A 495 -18.16 -18.73 23.06
N ASN A 496 -18.96 -19.76 23.34
CA ASN A 496 -20.02 -19.76 24.33
C ASN A 496 -20.92 -18.52 24.27
N PRO A 497 -21.55 -18.22 23.10
CA PRO A 497 -22.57 -17.17 23.05
C PRO A 497 -23.82 -17.54 23.84
N TRP A 498 -23.90 -18.81 24.30
CA TRP A 498 -24.83 -19.30 25.31
C TRP A 498 -24.17 -20.45 26.12
N GLY A 499 -24.65 -20.64 27.35
CA GLY A 499 -24.08 -21.55 28.34
C GLY A 499 -22.86 -20.95 29.05
N ASN A 500 -22.28 -21.69 29.97
CA ASN A 500 -21.13 -21.36 30.79
C ASN A 500 -21.42 -20.27 31.85
N VAL A 501 -21.48 -19.01 31.46
CA VAL A 501 -21.88 -17.90 32.34
C VAL A 501 -22.83 -16.97 31.60
N TYR A 502 -23.71 -16.30 32.32
CA TYR A 502 -24.47 -15.20 31.76
C TYR A 502 -23.56 -14.11 31.20
N ASP A 503 -23.86 -13.59 30.02
CA ASP A 503 -23.27 -12.36 29.53
C ASP A 503 -24.18 -11.18 29.88
N TRP A 504 -23.69 -10.24 30.71
CA TRP A 504 -24.33 -8.95 30.89
C TRP A 504 -24.39 -8.19 29.56
N LEU A 505 -25.56 -7.62 29.24
CA LEU A 505 -25.70 -6.71 28.11
C LEU A 505 -25.86 -5.26 28.58
N ASP A 506 -25.01 -4.39 28.04
CA ASP A 506 -25.15 -2.95 28.20
C ASP A 506 -26.09 -2.34 27.14
N GLY A 507 -26.48 -1.07 27.27
CA GLY A 507 -27.29 -0.38 26.27
C GLY A 507 -28.79 -0.70 26.28
N ILE A 508 -29.29 -1.51 27.19
CA ILE A 508 -30.72 -1.74 27.39
C ILE A 508 -31.05 -1.86 28.88
N ASN A 509 -32.16 -1.23 29.30
CA ASN A 509 -32.72 -1.28 30.63
C ASN A 509 -34.22 -1.57 30.55
N PHE A 510 -34.77 -2.15 31.62
CA PHE A 510 -36.21 -2.31 31.81
C PHE A 510 -36.67 -1.55 33.04
N ASN A 511 -37.85 -0.93 32.96
CA ASN A 511 -38.52 -0.40 34.10
C ASN A 511 -39.98 -0.90 34.09
N ASN A 512 -40.37 -1.63 35.12
CA ASN A 512 -41.64 -2.34 35.14
C ASN A 512 -41.90 -3.10 33.82
N ARG A 513 -40.88 -3.84 33.34
CA ARG A 513 -40.86 -4.59 32.09
C ARG A 513 -40.75 -3.76 30.80
N ALA A 514 -41.07 -2.45 30.85
CA ALA A 514 -40.94 -1.59 29.66
C ALA A 514 -39.48 -1.43 29.25
N ALA A 515 -39.19 -1.65 27.98
CA ALA A 515 -37.83 -1.64 27.41
C ALA A 515 -37.38 -0.24 27.01
N TYR A 516 -36.17 0.13 27.42
CA TYR A 516 -35.47 1.37 27.06
C TYR A 516 -34.10 1.01 26.48
N ILE A 517 -33.77 1.53 25.29
CA ILE A 517 -32.57 1.14 24.52
C ILE A 517 -31.75 2.38 24.20
N CYS A 518 -30.43 2.25 24.38
CA CYS A 518 -29.44 3.26 24.01
C CYS A 518 -28.39 2.60 23.10
N THR A 519 -28.00 3.28 22.02
CA THR A 519 -26.97 2.81 21.08
C THR A 519 -25.66 3.59 21.19
N ASP A 520 -25.60 4.60 22.05
CA ASP A 520 -24.39 5.38 22.34
C ASP A 520 -23.66 4.80 23.57
N PRO A 521 -22.51 4.10 23.39
CA PRO A 521 -21.81 3.52 24.52
C PRO A 521 -21.36 4.52 25.60
N SER A 522 -21.18 5.77 25.24
CA SER A 522 -20.79 6.82 26.20
C SER A 522 -21.89 7.18 27.21
N LYS A 523 -23.13 6.81 26.89
CA LYS A 523 -24.35 7.12 27.67
C LYS A 523 -24.89 5.92 28.45
N TYR A 524 -24.26 4.74 28.34
CA TYR A 524 -24.74 3.56 29.05
C TYR A 524 -24.68 3.75 30.57
N ALA A 525 -25.80 3.51 31.22
CA ALA A 525 -26.00 3.60 32.67
C ALA A 525 -27.07 2.61 33.12
N ASP A 526 -27.07 2.26 34.41
CA ASP A 526 -28.03 1.36 35.01
C ASP A 526 -29.22 2.17 35.60
N ASP A 527 -30.35 1.50 35.73
CA ASP A 527 -31.54 1.98 36.43
C ASP A 527 -32.03 3.38 35.97
N THR A 528 -31.95 3.66 34.69
CA THR A 528 -32.34 4.92 34.08
C THR A 528 -32.90 4.75 32.67
N SER A 529 -33.78 5.68 32.28
CA SER A 529 -34.21 5.89 30.89
C SER A 529 -33.60 7.14 30.26
N THR A 530 -32.79 7.90 31.02
CA THR A 530 -32.13 9.11 30.51
C THR A 530 -31.14 8.73 29.38
N ASN A 531 -31.25 9.37 28.23
CA ASN A 531 -30.52 9.05 26.99
C ASN A 531 -30.87 7.70 26.35
N TYR A 532 -31.95 7.05 26.79
CA TYR A 532 -32.47 5.83 26.20
C TYR A 532 -33.77 6.11 25.44
N THR A 533 -33.97 5.46 24.32
CA THR A 533 -35.21 5.48 23.54
C THR A 533 -36.14 4.39 24.07
N SER A 534 -37.40 4.77 24.39
CA SER A 534 -38.43 3.77 24.69
C SER A 534 -38.69 2.89 23.46
N ALA A 535 -38.66 1.57 23.66
CA ALA A 535 -39.02 0.63 22.60
C ALA A 535 -40.55 0.58 22.34
N GLY A 536 -41.35 1.17 23.21
CA GLY A 536 -42.82 1.06 23.16
C GLY A 536 -43.32 -0.37 23.40
N LEU A 537 -42.48 -1.25 23.95
CA LEU A 537 -42.73 -2.65 24.19
C LEU A 537 -42.32 -3.04 25.61
N SER A 538 -42.95 -4.09 26.11
CA SER A 538 -42.64 -4.64 27.44
C SER A 538 -42.37 -6.13 27.35
N LEU A 539 -41.48 -6.64 28.21
CA LEU A 539 -41.31 -8.07 28.45
C LEU A 539 -42.61 -8.69 29.02
N PRO A 540 -42.82 -10.00 28.79
CA PRO A 540 -44.03 -10.69 29.31
C PRO A 540 -44.10 -10.63 30.83
N SER A 541 -45.31 -10.65 31.37
CA SER A 541 -45.52 -10.64 32.83
C SER A 541 -45.35 -12.03 33.48
N SER A 542 -45.27 -13.07 32.69
CA SER A 542 -45.02 -14.45 33.14
C SER A 542 -43.77 -14.99 32.48
N ASP A 543 -42.97 -15.69 33.27
CA ASP A 543 -41.81 -16.39 32.77
C ASP A 543 -42.21 -17.60 31.90
N GLY A 544 -41.38 -17.95 30.95
CA GLY A 544 -41.63 -19.09 30.05
C GLY A 544 -40.86 -19.07 28.76
N TYR A 545 -41.12 -20.04 27.89
CA TYR A 545 -40.56 -20.08 26.53
C TYR A 545 -41.19 -18.99 25.67
N ILE A 546 -40.36 -18.34 24.90
CA ILE A 546 -40.76 -17.21 24.06
C ILE A 546 -41.71 -17.66 22.95
N LYS A 547 -42.87 -17.03 22.85
CA LYS A 547 -43.88 -17.28 21.82
C LYS A 547 -44.01 -16.14 20.85
N THR A 548 -43.93 -14.89 21.35
CA THR A 548 -44.13 -13.69 20.50
C THR A 548 -43.01 -12.71 20.68
N LEU A 549 -42.65 -12.06 19.56
CA LEU A 549 -41.69 -10.95 19.51
C LEU A 549 -42.42 -9.67 19.12
N GLY A 550 -42.06 -8.57 19.79
CA GLY A 550 -42.64 -7.27 19.53
C GLY A 550 -42.03 -6.55 18.34
N ASN A 551 -42.84 -5.77 17.62
CA ASN A 551 -42.38 -4.89 16.57
C ASN A 551 -41.98 -3.52 17.15
N CYS A 552 -40.70 -3.30 17.36
CA CYS A 552 -40.19 -2.00 17.79
C CYS A 552 -40.00 -1.09 16.55
N THR A 553 -40.98 -0.25 16.25
CA THR A 553 -40.95 0.64 15.06
C THR A 553 -39.81 1.68 15.11
N ALA A 554 -39.43 2.15 16.31
CA ALA A 554 -38.33 3.08 16.49
C ALA A 554 -36.95 2.42 16.30
N LEU A 555 -36.83 1.15 16.66
CA LEU A 555 -35.60 0.38 16.63
C LEU A 555 -35.90 -1.03 16.08
N PRO A 556 -36.14 -1.19 14.78
CA PRO A 556 -36.65 -2.45 14.19
C PRO A 556 -35.72 -3.67 14.40
N TRP A 557 -34.43 -3.43 14.65
CA TRP A 557 -33.42 -4.46 14.94
C TRP A 557 -33.53 -5.05 16.35
N ALA A 558 -34.32 -4.44 17.25
CA ALA A 558 -34.39 -4.86 18.64
C ALA A 558 -35.16 -6.18 18.80
N PHE A 559 -34.59 -7.10 19.55
CA PHE A 559 -35.23 -8.38 19.92
C PHE A 559 -35.92 -8.21 21.28
N ILE A 560 -37.23 -8.03 21.29
CA ILE A 560 -38.01 -7.89 22.51
C ILE A 560 -39.07 -9.01 22.58
N PRO A 561 -38.88 -10.04 23.42
CA PRO A 561 -39.94 -10.99 23.74
C PRO A 561 -41.12 -10.26 24.37
N THR A 562 -42.33 -10.51 23.88
CA THR A 562 -43.57 -9.86 24.37
C THR A 562 -44.60 -10.85 24.89
N GLY A 563 -44.38 -12.15 24.70
CA GLY A 563 -45.28 -13.15 25.19
C GLY A 563 -44.61 -14.51 25.34
N THR A 564 -45.07 -15.28 26.30
CA THR A 564 -44.68 -16.67 26.60
C THR A 564 -45.78 -17.66 26.19
N GLY A 565 -45.52 -18.95 26.29
CA GLY A 565 -46.46 -20.04 25.94
C GLY A 565 -45.95 -20.94 24.82
N GLY A 566 -44.66 -20.86 24.49
CA GLY A 566 -43.93 -21.84 23.70
C GLY A 566 -43.49 -23.03 24.56
N SER A 567 -42.57 -23.83 24.00
CA SER A 567 -41.90 -24.95 24.67
C SER A 567 -40.45 -25.05 24.19
N GLN A 568 -39.68 -25.96 24.76
CA GLN A 568 -38.29 -26.23 24.34
C GLN A 568 -38.12 -26.67 22.86
N THR A 569 -39.23 -26.85 22.13
CA THR A 569 -39.23 -27.30 20.71
C THR A 569 -40.14 -26.44 19.83
N THR A 570 -40.73 -25.38 20.36
CA THR A 570 -41.71 -24.59 19.62
C THR A 570 -41.42 -23.09 19.65
N TYR A 571 -41.78 -22.38 18.59
CA TYR A 571 -41.60 -20.92 18.39
C TYR A 571 -40.13 -20.51 18.53
N VAL A 572 -39.77 -19.78 19.60
CA VAL A 572 -38.40 -19.51 19.99
C VAL A 572 -38.13 -20.32 21.24
N PRO A 573 -37.44 -21.48 21.15
CA PRO A 573 -37.37 -22.48 22.22
C PRO A 573 -36.42 -22.11 23.36
N ASP A 574 -36.18 -20.82 23.55
CA ASP A 574 -35.39 -20.26 24.65
C ASP A 574 -36.31 -19.55 25.66
N TYR A 575 -35.81 -19.39 26.88
CA TYR A 575 -36.61 -18.93 28.01
C TYR A 575 -36.45 -17.42 28.21
N VAL A 576 -37.55 -16.75 28.57
CA VAL A 576 -37.58 -15.38 29.01
C VAL A 576 -38.09 -15.26 30.44
N SER A 577 -37.44 -14.41 31.23
CA SER A 577 -37.91 -14.02 32.56
C SER A 577 -37.87 -12.52 32.73
N SER A 578 -38.79 -11.97 33.51
CA SER A 578 -38.89 -10.52 33.76
C SER A 578 -39.46 -10.21 35.14
N ASP A 579 -39.18 -9.01 35.64
CA ASP A 579 -39.74 -8.58 36.92
C ASP A 579 -40.05 -7.05 36.91
N THR A 580 -40.71 -6.57 37.94
CA THR A 580 -41.06 -5.16 38.12
C THR A 580 -39.89 -4.34 38.68
N GLY A 581 -39.99 -3.00 38.61
CA GLY A 581 -38.91 -2.07 38.98
C GLY A 581 -37.84 -2.02 37.87
N TRP A 582 -36.72 -1.39 38.19
CA TRP A 582 -35.57 -1.37 37.29
C TRP A 582 -34.90 -2.76 37.19
N ARG A 583 -34.69 -3.21 35.98
CA ARG A 583 -34.06 -4.50 35.69
C ARG A 583 -33.07 -4.38 34.53
N LEU A 584 -32.04 -5.20 34.62
CA LEU A 584 -30.96 -5.32 33.63
C LEU A 584 -30.98 -6.71 32.99
N PRO A 585 -30.69 -6.82 31.68
CA PRO A 585 -30.70 -8.11 31.02
C PRO A 585 -29.37 -8.87 31.15
N ALA A 586 -29.50 -10.20 31.28
CA ALA A 586 -28.43 -11.15 31.07
C ALA A 586 -28.90 -12.18 30.04
N VAL A 587 -28.00 -12.63 29.18
CA VAL A 587 -28.33 -13.55 28.06
C VAL A 587 -27.51 -14.81 28.08
N GLY A 588 -27.96 -15.82 27.28
CA GLY A 588 -27.23 -17.05 26.98
C GLY A 588 -27.37 -18.17 28.01
N GLY A 589 -27.82 -17.88 29.22
CA GLY A 589 -27.88 -18.90 30.30
C GLY A 589 -26.51 -19.18 30.93
N PHE A 590 -26.42 -20.17 31.81
CA PHE A 590 -25.21 -20.46 32.59
C PHE A 590 -25.01 -21.97 32.78
N PHE A 591 -23.84 -22.37 33.30
CA PHE A 591 -23.39 -23.77 33.39
C PHE A 591 -24.38 -24.71 34.12
N ASN A 592 -25.07 -24.23 35.13
CA ASN A 592 -26.03 -25.05 35.90
C ASN A 592 -27.49 -24.87 35.45
N SER A 593 -27.75 -24.13 34.37
CA SER A 593 -29.08 -24.04 33.77
C SER A 593 -29.49 -25.38 33.15
N SER A 594 -30.79 -25.62 33.13
CA SER A 594 -31.31 -26.73 32.30
C SER A 594 -30.99 -26.45 30.82
N ALA A 595 -30.52 -27.46 30.12
CA ALA A 595 -30.32 -27.43 28.68
C ALA A 595 -31.60 -27.02 27.93
N ALA A 596 -32.76 -27.35 28.46
CA ALA A 596 -34.05 -27.00 27.88
C ALA A 596 -34.33 -25.50 27.81
N PHE A 597 -33.69 -24.66 28.61
CA PHE A 597 -33.98 -23.24 28.70
C PHE A 597 -33.02 -22.35 27.89
N CYS A 598 -31.80 -22.82 27.71
CA CYS A 598 -30.69 -22.04 27.20
C CYS A 598 -30.57 -22.08 25.67
N GLY A 599 -30.05 -21.02 25.09
CA GLY A 599 -29.71 -20.87 23.69
C GLY A 599 -29.34 -19.42 23.40
N LEU A 600 -29.12 -19.10 22.14
CA LEU A 600 -28.73 -17.78 21.72
C LEU A 600 -29.75 -16.70 22.06
N PHE A 601 -31.04 -17.08 22.13
CA PHE A 601 -32.18 -16.19 22.36
C PHE A 601 -32.67 -16.19 23.81
N PHE A 602 -31.97 -16.90 24.71
CA PHE A 602 -32.26 -16.85 26.14
C PHE A 602 -32.09 -15.40 26.65
N PHE A 603 -33.15 -14.90 27.32
CA PHE A 603 -33.21 -13.49 27.66
C PHE A 603 -33.84 -13.24 29.03
N TYR A 604 -33.05 -12.88 30.03
CA TYR A 604 -33.50 -12.53 31.36
C TYR A 604 -33.41 -11.04 31.61
N GLY A 605 -34.55 -10.34 31.54
CA GLY A 605 -34.75 -8.96 32.01
C GLY A 605 -35.21 -8.89 33.45
N TYR A 606 -34.54 -9.64 34.34
CA TYR A 606 -34.99 -9.91 35.71
C TYR A 606 -34.12 -9.28 36.79
N PHE A 607 -32.84 -9.05 36.54
CA PHE A 607 -31.85 -8.80 37.55
C PHE A 607 -31.78 -7.31 37.96
N VAL A 608 -31.61 -7.02 39.25
CA VAL A 608 -31.32 -5.68 39.75
C VAL A 608 -29.87 -5.31 39.49
N SER A 609 -29.57 -4.00 39.42
CA SER A 609 -28.24 -3.48 39.10
C SER A 609 -27.13 -3.86 40.10
N SER A 610 -27.51 -4.12 41.34
CA SER A 610 -26.59 -4.53 42.41
C SER A 610 -26.23 -6.01 42.43
N ILE A 611 -26.88 -6.82 41.60
CA ILE A 611 -26.61 -8.27 41.61
C ILE A 611 -25.18 -8.57 41.08
N ALA A 612 -24.50 -9.43 41.83
CA ALA A 612 -23.24 -10.03 41.45
C ALA A 612 -23.26 -11.47 41.98
N GLY A 613 -22.79 -12.44 41.25
CA GLY A 613 -22.77 -13.80 41.65
C GLY A 613 -21.93 -14.68 40.71
N SER A 614 -21.68 -15.90 41.09
CA SER A 614 -20.83 -16.84 40.34
C SER A 614 -21.36 -17.23 38.97
N LEU A 615 -22.60 -16.85 38.66
CA LEU A 615 -23.27 -17.14 37.39
C LEU A 615 -23.08 -16.00 36.36
N PHE A 616 -22.75 -14.78 36.81
CA PHE A 616 -22.70 -13.57 35.98
C PHE A 616 -21.30 -13.29 35.54
N GLY A 617 -21.11 -13.33 34.24
CA GLY A 617 -19.89 -12.95 33.55
C GLY A 617 -20.05 -11.69 32.70
N ALA A 618 -19.04 -11.41 31.94
CA ALA A 618 -18.97 -10.28 31.02
C ALA A 618 -18.25 -10.70 29.73
N ARG A 619 -18.47 -9.94 28.69
CA ARG A 619 -17.76 -10.08 27.42
C ARG A 619 -17.28 -8.71 26.96
N LEU A 620 -16.08 -8.63 26.44
CA LEU A 620 -15.53 -7.39 25.92
C LEU A 620 -16.11 -7.05 24.56
N LEU A 621 -16.21 -5.75 24.31
CA LEU A 621 -16.50 -5.15 23.02
C LEU A 621 -15.39 -4.15 22.69
N TYR A 622 -14.93 -4.13 21.46
CA TYR A 622 -13.99 -3.12 20.95
C TYR A 622 -14.64 -2.43 19.75
N VAL A 623 -14.76 -1.10 19.83
CA VAL A 623 -15.35 -0.22 18.82
C VAL A 623 -14.22 0.61 18.22
N PRO A 624 -13.81 0.37 16.96
CA PRO A 624 -12.63 0.97 16.35
C PRO A 624 -12.69 2.48 16.15
#